data_0d5d9c8e6edcc0edb95185fd1bd3b908
#
_entry.id   0d5d9c8e6edcc0edb95185fd1bd3b908
#
_cell.length_a   1.000
_cell.length_b   1.000
_cell.length_c   1.000
_cell.angle_alpha   90.00
_cell.angle_beta   90.00
_cell.angle_gamma   90.00
#
_symmetry.space_group_name_H-M   'P 1'
#
loop_
_entity.id
_entity.type
_entity.pdbx_description
1 polymer ?
#
loop_
_entity_poly.entity_id
_entity_poly.type
_entity_poly.pdbx_seq_one_letter_code
_entity_poly.pdbx_strand_id
1 'polypeptide(L)'
;MCIRDSTSREKKNKDFFAPRALTDYLECVKNPETIRSICEDYRAAASIDLKDDDISRKQNLKIKMPILVLWGKKGKIEQWYDPLTIWQRYCDQEVRGYSINTGHYLAEENPDEIIKSINNFLK
;
A
#
# COMPACT_ATOMS: atom_id res chain seq x y z
N MET A 1 -9.70 3.32 -8.87
CA MET A 1 -10.33 3.91 -7.67
C MET A 1 -9.82 5.34 -7.53
N CYS A 2 -10.69 6.34 -7.55
CA CYS A 2 -10.28 7.74 -7.47
C CYS A 2 -10.05 8.12 -5.99
N ILE A 3 -9.04 8.94 -5.68
CA ILE A 3 -8.79 9.48 -4.33
C ILE A 3 -10.09 10.04 -3.74
N ARG A 4 -10.92 10.70 -4.56
CA ARG A 4 -12.23 11.23 -4.17
C ARG A 4 -13.20 10.14 -3.71
N ASP A 5 -13.20 8.97 -4.33
CA ASP A 5 -14.11 7.87 -3.98
C ASP A 5 -13.64 7.12 -2.73
N SER A 6 -12.33 6.98 -2.58
CA SER A 6 -11.73 6.41 -1.37
C SER A 6 -11.99 7.28 -0.14
N THR A 7 -11.90 8.61 -0.29
CA THR A 7 -12.19 9.57 0.79
C THR A 7 -13.69 9.75 1.06
N SER A 8 -14.58 9.42 0.12
CA SER A 8 -16.03 9.59 0.29
C SER A 8 -16.66 8.58 1.25
N ARG A 9 -16.05 7.39 1.41
CA ARG A 9 -16.52 6.36 2.35
C ARG A 9 -16.14 6.65 3.80
N GLU A 10 -15.05 7.39 4.02
CA GLU A 10 -14.62 7.85 5.36
C GLU A 10 -15.07 9.30 5.62
N LYS A 11 -16.34 9.59 5.44
CA LYS A 11 -16.94 10.93 5.48
C LYS A 11 -16.73 11.73 6.76
N LYS A 12 -16.01 11.22 7.77
CA LYS A 12 -15.90 11.87 9.08
C LYS A 12 -14.58 12.56 9.39
N ASN A 13 -13.49 12.37 8.63
CA ASN A 13 -12.24 13.10 8.88
C ASN A 13 -11.39 13.18 7.62
N LYS A 14 -11.51 14.26 6.87
CA LYS A 14 -10.60 14.60 5.76
C LYS A 14 -9.39 15.43 6.21
N ASP A 15 -9.29 15.72 7.49
CA ASP A 15 -8.30 16.65 8.05
C ASP A 15 -6.89 16.05 8.17
N PHE A 16 -6.71 14.78 7.83
CA PHE A 16 -5.40 14.12 7.87
C PHE A 16 -4.52 14.40 6.65
N PHE A 17 -5.10 14.82 5.52
CA PHE A 17 -4.31 15.25 4.38
C PHE A 17 -3.73 16.63 4.62
N ALA A 18 -2.41 16.77 4.54
CA ALA A 18 -1.78 18.08 4.45
C ALA A 18 -2.36 18.83 3.24
N PRO A 19 -2.82 20.11 3.39
CA PRO A 19 -3.50 20.82 2.31
C PRO A 19 -2.71 20.87 1.00
N ARG A 20 -1.39 21.03 1.09
CA ARG A 20 -0.49 21.02 -0.07
C ARG A 20 -0.48 19.65 -0.77
N ALA A 21 -0.32 18.57 -0.01
CA ALA A 21 -0.31 17.23 -0.57
C ALA A 21 -1.64 16.90 -1.26
N LEU A 22 -2.77 17.26 -0.64
CA LEU A 22 -4.08 17.06 -1.26
C LEU A 22 -4.22 17.85 -2.57
N THR A 23 -3.72 19.09 -2.61
CA THR A 23 -3.73 19.91 -3.83
C THR A 23 -2.90 19.23 -4.93
N ASP A 24 -1.69 18.76 -4.61
CA ASP A 24 -0.80 18.09 -5.56
C ASP A 24 -1.43 16.78 -6.09
N TYR A 25 -2.07 15.98 -5.24
CA TYR A 25 -2.80 14.78 -5.67
C TYR A 25 -3.97 15.12 -6.61
N LEU A 26 -4.73 16.17 -6.31
CA LEU A 26 -5.85 16.59 -7.14
C LEU A 26 -5.37 17.13 -8.50
N GLU A 27 -4.25 17.85 -8.55
CA GLU A 27 -3.66 18.29 -9.82
C GLU A 27 -3.19 17.11 -10.66
N CYS A 28 -2.53 16.12 -10.05
CA CYS A 28 -2.11 14.91 -10.77
C CYS A 28 -3.28 14.18 -11.44
N VAL A 29 -4.41 14.03 -10.76
CA VAL A 29 -5.58 13.33 -11.33
C VAL A 29 -6.40 14.15 -12.32
N LYS A 30 -6.08 15.43 -12.55
CA LYS A 30 -6.64 16.21 -13.64
C LYS A 30 -6.03 15.82 -15.01
N ASN A 31 -4.84 15.24 -15.01
CA ASN A 31 -4.19 14.78 -16.23
C ASN A 31 -4.84 13.45 -16.68
N PRO A 32 -5.41 13.37 -17.90
CA PRO A 32 -6.02 12.15 -18.42
C PRO A 32 -5.07 10.95 -18.48
N GLU A 33 -3.77 11.19 -18.76
CA GLU A 33 -2.76 10.12 -18.81
C GLU A 33 -2.51 9.53 -17.40
N THR A 34 -2.57 10.33 -16.35
CA THR A 34 -2.51 9.82 -14.97
C THR A 34 -3.69 8.90 -14.68
N ILE A 35 -4.90 9.29 -15.04
CA ILE A 35 -6.10 8.45 -14.88
C ILE A 35 -5.98 7.16 -15.70
N ARG A 36 -5.52 7.26 -16.94
CA ARG A 36 -5.27 6.09 -17.78
C ARG A 36 -4.27 5.14 -17.11
N SER A 37 -3.12 5.66 -16.67
CA SER A 37 -2.09 4.85 -16.02
C SER A 37 -2.61 4.13 -14.77
N ILE A 38 -3.39 4.81 -13.92
CA ILE A 38 -4.05 4.20 -12.76
C ILE A 38 -4.98 3.05 -13.20
N CYS A 39 -5.76 3.25 -14.27
CA CYS A 39 -6.63 2.19 -14.78
C CYS A 39 -5.86 1.00 -15.35
N GLU A 40 -4.74 1.25 -16.05
CA GLU A 40 -3.89 0.18 -16.60
C GLU A 40 -3.20 -0.62 -15.47
N ASP A 41 -2.78 0.03 -14.39
CA ASP A 41 -2.24 -0.64 -13.21
C ASP A 41 -3.23 -1.66 -12.63
N TYR A 42 -4.50 -1.27 -12.45
CA TYR A 42 -5.55 -2.20 -12.02
C TYR A 42 -5.82 -3.33 -13.01
N ARG A 43 -5.72 -3.06 -14.33
CA ARG A 43 -5.87 -4.10 -15.35
C ARG A 43 -4.70 -5.08 -15.33
N ALA A 44 -3.48 -4.58 -15.15
CA ALA A 44 -2.28 -5.40 -15.01
C ALA A 44 -2.42 -6.33 -13.80
N ALA A 45 -2.76 -5.79 -12.62
CA ALA A 45 -2.98 -6.56 -11.40
C ALA A 45 -4.03 -7.68 -11.55
N ALA A 46 -5.03 -7.50 -12.42
CA ALA A 46 -6.05 -8.50 -12.70
C ALA A 46 -5.70 -9.47 -13.87
N SER A 47 -4.55 -9.32 -14.49
CA SER A 47 -4.20 -10.07 -15.72
C SER A 47 -2.75 -10.49 -15.81
N ILE A 48 -1.86 -9.61 -16.25
CA ILE A 48 -0.45 -9.96 -16.52
C ILE A 48 0.30 -10.26 -15.23
N ASP A 49 0.09 -9.49 -14.16
CA ASP A 49 0.78 -9.65 -12.90
C ASP A 49 0.47 -11.03 -12.27
N LEU A 50 -0.77 -11.52 -12.40
CA LEU A 50 -1.15 -12.86 -11.94
C LEU A 50 -0.35 -13.96 -12.66
N LYS A 51 -0.05 -13.78 -13.95
CA LYS A 51 0.74 -14.74 -14.73
C LYS A 51 2.20 -14.69 -14.31
N ASP A 52 2.74 -13.49 -14.10
CA ASP A 52 4.12 -13.30 -13.67
C ASP A 52 4.33 -13.82 -12.23
N ASP A 53 3.34 -13.63 -11.36
CA ASP A 53 3.31 -14.25 -10.03
C ASP A 53 3.32 -15.79 -10.10
N ASP A 54 2.53 -16.37 -10.99
CA ASP A 54 2.51 -17.82 -11.20
C ASP A 54 3.85 -18.35 -11.70
N ILE A 55 4.50 -17.65 -12.63
CA ILE A 55 5.84 -17.99 -13.12
C ILE A 55 6.84 -17.91 -11.96
N SER A 56 6.83 -16.83 -11.22
CA SER A 56 7.72 -16.61 -10.07
C SER A 56 7.57 -17.71 -9.01
N ARG A 57 6.33 -18.11 -8.71
CA ARG A 57 6.03 -19.20 -7.77
C ARG A 57 6.54 -20.55 -8.29
N LYS A 58 6.31 -20.87 -9.57
CA LYS A 58 6.79 -22.12 -10.20
C LYS A 58 8.31 -22.22 -10.23
N GLN A 59 8.98 -21.09 -10.39
CA GLN A 59 10.44 -20.99 -10.37
C GLN A 59 11.03 -20.83 -8.96
N ASN A 60 10.18 -20.80 -7.93
CA ASN A 60 10.56 -20.54 -6.54
C ASN A 60 11.41 -19.28 -6.37
N LEU A 61 11.08 -18.23 -7.12
CA LEU A 61 11.73 -16.92 -6.98
C LEU A 61 11.30 -16.27 -5.68
N LYS A 62 12.28 -15.79 -4.93
CA LYS A 62 12.08 -15.17 -3.60
C LYS A 62 12.75 -13.81 -3.52
N ILE A 63 12.15 -12.94 -2.73
CA ILE A 63 12.75 -11.67 -2.33
C ILE A 63 13.86 -11.98 -1.33
N LYS A 64 15.09 -11.57 -1.65
CA LYS A 64 16.29 -11.86 -0.85
C LYS A 64 16.64 -10.75 0.16
N MET A 65 16.01 -9.60 0.03
CA MET A 65 16.20 -8.47 0.93
C MET A 65 15.26 -8.57 2.13
N PRO A 66 15.63 -7.97 3.28
CA PRO A 66 14.69 -7.79 4.39
C PRO A 66 13.45 -7.02 3.96
N ILE A 67 12.29 -7.36 4.49
CA ILE A 67 11.01 -6.72 4.18
C ILE A 67 10.36 -6.19 5.45
N LEU A 68 9.90 -4.95 5.37
CA LEU A 68 9.02 -4.34 6.36
C LEU A 68 7.61 -4.19 5.78
N VAL A 69 6.64 -4.83 6.41
CA VAL A 69 5.22 -4.77 6.02
C VAL A 69 4.46 -3.91 7.02
N LEU A 70 3.85 -2.83 6.57
CA LEU A 70 3.02 -1.96 7.41
C LEU A 70 1.60 -1.88 6.82
N TRP A 71 0.59 -1.93 7.68
CA TRP A 71 -0.81 -1.82 7.26
C TRP A 71 -1.65 -1.03 8.26
N GLY A 72 -2.79 -0.50 7.79
CA GLY A 72 -3.71 0.26 8.63
C GLY A 72 -4.57 -0.66 9.50
N LYS A 73 -4.47 -0.52 10.81
CA LYS A 73 -5.22 -1.30 11.81
C LYS A 73 -6.74 -1.14 11.69
N LYS A 74 -7.20 0.06 11.31
CA LYS A 74 -8.63 0.38 11.12
C LYS A 74 -9.16 -0.06 9.75
N GLY A 75 -8.27 -0.53 8.87
CA GLY A 75 -8.62 -1.05 7.55
C GLY A 75 -9.18 -2.48 7.58
N LYS A 76 -9.29 -3.08 6.38
CA LYS A 76 -9.81 -4.44 6.23
C LYS A 76 -8.72 -5.51 6.15
N ILE A 77 -7.46 -5.11 5.98
CA ILE A 77 -6.34 -6.03 5.74
C ILE A 77 -6.21 -7.03 6.90
N GLU A 78 -6.16 -6.55 8.13
CA GLU A 78 -5.99 -7.38 9.32
C GLU A 78 -7.20 -8.30 9.60
N GLN A 79 -8.38 -7.92 9.08
CA GLN A 79 -9.60 -8.72 9.21
C GLN A 79 -9.67 -9.88 8.20
N TRP A 80 -9.06 -9.70 7.03
CA TRP A 80 -9.16 -10.64 5.92
C TRP A 80 -7.91 -11.50 5.73
N TYR A 81 -6.76 -11.01 6.19
CA TYR A 81 -5.46 -11.61 5.90
C TYR A 81 -4.55 -11.59 7.12
N ASP A 82 -3.58 -12.49 7.13
CA ASP A 82 -2.35 -12.37 7.91
C ASP A 82 -1.22 -11.87 7.00
N PRO A 83 -0.91 -10.55 7.00
CA PRO A 83 0.03 -9.98 6.06
C PRO A 83 1.44 -10.58 6.20
N LEU A 84 1.90 -10.87 7.41
CA LEU A 84 3.25 -11.40 7.62
C LEU A 84 3.37 -12.82 7.07
N THR A 85 2.41 -13.69 7.38
CA THR A 85 2.39 -15.06 6.85
C THR A 85 2.29 -15.08 5.33
N ILE A 86 1.51 -14.17 4.73
CA ILE A 86 1.41 -14.09 3.27
C ILE A 86 2.74 -13.66 2.65
N TRP A 87 3.34 -12.55 3.12
CA TRP A 87 4.60 -12.05 2.58
C TRP A 87 5.76 -13.01 2.81
N GLN A 88 5.79 -13.75 3.95
CA GLN A 88 6.82 -14.73 4.22
C GLN A 88 6.92 -15.82 3.15
N ARG A 89 5.83 -16.13 2.46
CA ARG A 89 5.84 -17.12 1.35
C ARG A 89 6.66 -16.65 0.15
N TYR A 90 6.89 -15.36 0.01
CA TYR A 90 7.61 -14.72 -1.09
C TYR A 90 9.02 -14.25 -0.72
N CYS A 91 9.46 -14.47 0.51
CA CYS A 91 10.72 -13.97 1.03
C CYS A 91 11.61 -15.07 1.56
N ASP A 92 12.93 -14.95 1.32
CA ASP A 92 13.96 -15.82 1.90
C ASP A 92 14.36 -15.39 3.32
N GLN A 93 14.21 -14.10 3.60
CA GLN A 93 14.49 -13.49 4.91
C GLN A 93 13.21 -13.39 5.74
N GLU A 94 13.37 -13.25 7.07
CA GLU A 94 12.26 -12.98 7.96
C GLU A 94 11.54 -11.68 7.57
N VAL A 95 10.23 -11.75 7.41
CA VAL A 95 9.38 -10.59 7.17
C VAL A 95 8.99 -9.98 8.50
N ARG A 96 9.29 -8.69 8.69
CA ARG A 96 8.92 -7.92 9.85
C ARG A 96 7.80 -6.97 9.53
N GLY A 97 6.98 -6.64 10.51
CA GLY A 97 5.93 -5.66 10.30
C GLY A 97 4.88 -5.67 11.40
N TYR A 98 3.99 -4.69 11.31
CA TYR A 98 2.89 -4.52 12.26
C TYR A 98 1.85 -3.52 11.75
N SER A 99 0.68 -3.55 12.34
CA SER A 99 -0.38 -2.59 12.02
C SER A 99 -0.12 -1.23 12.66
N ILE A 100 -0.33 -0.17 11.91
CA ILE A 100 -0.32 1.23 12.38
C ILE A 100 -1.75 1.64 12.70
N ASN A 101 -1.95 2.43 13.75
CA ASN A 101 -3.29 2.90 14.15
C ASN A 101 -3.85 3.96 13.19
N THR A 102 -4.04 3.57 11.95
CA THR A 102 -4.54 4.38 10.83
C THR A 102 -5.63 3.63 10.07
N GLY A 103 -6.31 4.33 9.15
CA GLY A 103 -7.13 3.73 8.12
C GLY A 103 -6.30 3.29 6.91
N HIS A 104 -6.72 3.74 5.73
CA HIS A 104 -6.10 3.33 4.46
C HIS A 104 -4.83 4.13 4.10
N TYR A 105 -4.73 5.37 4.54
CA TYR A 105 -3.70 6.31 4.14
C TYR A 105 -2.64 6.46 5.23
N LEU A 106 -1.82 5.42 5.42
CA LEU A 106 -0.89 5.34 6.55
C LEU A 106 0.02 6.56 6.67
N ALA A 107 0.62 6.98 5.55
CA ALA A 107 1.60 8.05 5.54
C ALA A 107 0.98 9.42 5.81
N GLU A 108 -0.26 9.63 5.39
CA GLU A 108 -1.01 10.86 5.60
C GLU A 108 -1.63 10.92 7.00
N GLU A 109 -2.13 9.78 7.49
CA GLU A 109 -2.82 9.71 8.78
C GLU A 109 -1.86 9.68 9.98
N ASN A 110 -0.66 9.09 9.81
CA ASN A 110 0.34 8.98 10.88
C ASN A 110 1.78 8.96 10.32
N PRO A 111 2.24 10.09 9.71
CA PRO A 111 3.56 10.17 9.09
C PRO A 111 4.71 9.90 10.08
N ASP A 112 4.59 10.36 11.31
CA ASP A 112 5.66 10.21 12.33
C ASP A 112 5.93 8.74 12.64
N GLU A 113 4.90 7.92 12.80
CA GLU A 113 5.06 6.49 13.07
C GLU A 113 5.63 5.76 11.85
N ILE A 114 5.22 6.15 10.64
CA ILE A 114 5.77 5.58 9.40
C ILE A 114 7.26 5.90 9.27
N ILE A 115 7.65 7.17 9.47
CA ILE A 115 9.06 7.60 9.41
C ILE A 115 9.89 6.85 10.46
N LYS A 116 9.39 6.75 11.69
CA LYS A 116 10.03 6.02 12.77
C LYS A 116 10.21 4.53 12.42
N SER A 117 9.16 3.90 11.86
CA SER A 117 9.19 2.49 11.46
C SER A 117 10.26 2.23 10.39
N ILE A 118 10.30 3.07 9.35
CA ILE A 118 11.28 3.00 8.27
C ILE A 118 12.70 3.22 8.83
N ASN A 119 12.91 4.25 9.63
CA ASN A 119 14.23 4.55 10.20
C ASN A 119 14.74 3.43 11.11
N ASN A 120 13.87 2.77 11.85
CA ASN A 120 14.24 1.63 12.69
C ASN A 120 14.56 0.39 11.87
N PHE A 121 13.88 0.21 10.75
CA PHE A 121 14.12 -0.92 9.85
C PHE A 121 15.43 -0.78 9.07
N LEU A 122 15.86 0.44 8.74
CA LEU A 122 17.07 0.73 7.97
C LEU A 122 18.36 0.75 8.80
N LYS A 123 18.27 0.62 10.13
CA LYS A 123 19.44 0.53 11.03
C LYS A 123 19.94 -0.91 11.14
#